data_55cdc23ceea97a88c59e12bce2e3775b
#
_entry.id   55cdc23ceea97a88c59e12bce2e3775b
#
_cell.length_a   1.000
_cell.length_b   1.000
_cell.length_c   1.000
_cell.angle_alpha   90.00
_cell.angle_beta   90.00
_cell.angle_gamma   90.00
#
_symmetry.space_group_name_H-M   'P 1'
#
loop_
_entity.id
_entity.type
_entity.pdbx_description
1 polymer ?
#
loop_
_entity_poly.entity_id
_entity_poly.type
_entity_poly.pdbx_seq_one_letter_code
_entity_poly.pdbx_strand_id
1 'polypeptide(L)'
;MLPTVVGNRHFKDYTDSILTVIDQTEDVNSIGLKRSIGMGDVVVTEPIVRKIKEKWPNAKLTYYTAKPDVIKYFKAQPDEVIKIDDNDVVKDTLHDTDNEIKFDLDLSYESREETSFIDAYADVVNIKFDSQEDKQVSLVCDDEPLVKDKYVVVCGDGSGWPGKTWEMENYAEVIKYIKTLGYKVYETGLTHTEESEPEYHECEFDKLINLVANCEFYVGTDNGPMHLARGFDKPCFIIAGAALPYYSSPNRKNVFYIQDGTHPGIGIKHKQFFNLTDQGLTFMPYFPDDPTCGLNNIKPNHVIKAIDKFFDKPLSIVDNSPCNFYLNVSGNLVMRDVLPGFAYYKSEDTGIIQRENPYYHPDQRLDISQVYAADKQNIWVNNFTPMIKDWREKKGSDVKVLDVGCNMGILVEGANNEGFDIRGIDINKLSIKAGKEAWPKVAHLLEVGDYTQPQDEEGVYDAIVLSDILSHVGNPLALLRNAVKAIKDDGFIYINIVNFGCKKAKDELHRWDGVGVGENITLYDRDSFAKVADMEGIDYEDYRTDEEDEMMFLRCTKRG
;
A
#
# COMPACT_ATOMS: atom_id res chain seq x y z
N MET A 1 -8.58 -36.86 18.74
CA MET A 1 -7.69 -35.70 18.58
C MET A 1 -7.58 -35.39 17.11
N LEU A 2 -7.94 -34.19 16.71
CA LEU A 2 -7.74 -33.74 15.34
C LEU A 2 -6.27 -33.36 15.14
N PRO A 3 -5.70 -33.55 13.95
CA PRO A 3 -4.33 -33.12 13.67
C PRO A 3 -4.19 -31.61 13.74
N THR A 4 -2.95 -31.12 13.92
CA THR A 4 -2.65 -29.69 13.95
C THR A 4 -2.88 -29.07 12.59
N VAL A 5 -3.63 -27.96 12.54
CA VAL A 5 -3.74 -27.12 11.34
C VAL A 5 -2.53 -26.21 11.29
N VAL A 6 -1.70 -26.35 10.25
CA VAL A 6 -0.45 -25.59 10.08
C VAL A 6 -0.64 -24.50 9.04
N GLY A 7 -0.16 -23.30 9.34
CA GLY A 7 -0.23 -22.15 8.47
C GLY A 7 0.61 -22.29 7.17
N ASN A 8 1.58 -23.18 7.13
CA ASN A 8 2.48 -23.36 6.00
C ASN A 8 1.77 -23.96 4.77
N ARG A 9 1.72 -23.25 3.66
CA ARG A 9 1.02 -23.62 2.40
C ARG A 9 1.48 -24.91 1.73
N HIS A 10 2.62 -25.46 2.08
CA HIS A 10 3.06 -26.76 1.53
C HIS A 10 2.14 -27.94 1.91
N PHE A 11 1.19 -27.71 2.82
CA PHE A 11 0.22 -28.71 3.31
C PHE A 11 -1.24 -28.30 3.05
N LYS A 12 -1.52 -27.46 2.05
CA LYS A 12 -2.85 -26.87 1.81
C LYS A 12 -3.98 -27.91 1.70
N ASP A 13 -3.81 -28.91 0.86
CA ASP A 13 -4.86 -29.92 0.62
C ASP A 13 -5.21 -30.72 1.89
N TYR A 14 -4.21 -30.98 2.72
CA TYR A 14 -4.40 -31.63 4.02
C TYR A 14 -5.09 -30.71 5.02
N THR A 15 -4.72 -29.45 5.05
CA THR A 15 -5.32 -28.41 5.90
C THR A 15 -6.80 -28.20 5.57
N ASP A 16 -7.18 -28.09 4.31
CA ASP A 16 -8.56 -27.89 3.87
C ASP A 16 -9.48 -29.06 4.30
N SER A 17 -8.97 -30.28 4.26
CA SER A 17 -9.71 -31.46 4.73
C SER A 17 -9.96 -31.43 6.24
N ILE A 18 -8.96 -31.00 7.03
CA ILE A 18 -9.09 -30.87 8.49
C ILE A 18 -10.05 -29.75 8.85
N LEU A 19 -9.95 -28.60 8.20
CA LEU A 19 -10.84 -27.45 8.44
C LEU A 19 -12.30 -27.80 8.16
N THR A 20 -12.58 -28.62 7.15
CA THR A 20 -13.94 -29.11 6.89
C THR A 20 -14.47 -29.96 8.05
N VAL A 21 -13.63 -30.80 8.67
CA VAL A 21 -14.03 -31.58 9.84
C VAL A 21 -14.24 -30.70 11.07
N ILE A 22 -13.36 -29.72 11.28
CA ILE A 22 -13.46 -28.75 12.39
C ILE A 22 -14.76 -27.95 12.31
N ASP A 23 -15.16 -27.50 11.13
CA ASP A 23 -16.40 -26.71 10.93
C ASP A 23 -17.67 -27.52 11.23
N GLN A 24 -17.59 -28.84 11.13
CA GLN A 24 -18.70 -29.75 11.45
C GLN A 24 -18.73 -30.16 12.93
N THR A 25 -17.73 -29.73 13.74
CA THR A 25 -17.65 -30.09 15.15
C THR A 25 -18.35 -29.02 15.99
N GLU A 26 -19.54 -29.34 16.51
CA GLU A 26 -20.35 -28.38 17.31
C GLU A 26 -19.83 -28.22 18.75
N ASP A 27 -19.34 -29.30 19.39
CA ASP A 27 -18.86 -29.31 20.76
C ASP A 27 -17.34 -29.39 20.81
N VAL A 28 -16.66 -28.25 20.90
CA VAL A 28 -15.21 -28.15 21.11
C VAL A 28 -14.94 -27.74 22.56
N ASN A 29 -14.14 -28.54 23.28
CA ASN A 29 -13.81 -28.27 24.69
C ASN A 29 -12.47 -27.57 24.88
N SER A 30 -11.52 -27.77 23.97
CA SER A 30 -10.19 -27.14 24.09
C SER A 30 -9.55 -26.82 22.74
N ILE A 31 -8.94 -25.63 22.67
CA ILE A 31 -8.25 -25.13 21.48
C ILE A 31 -6.85 -24.69 21.87
N GLY A 32 -5.84 -25.16 21.14
CA GLY A 32 -4.47 -24.66 21.19
C GLY A 32 -4.21 -23.71 20.04
N LEU A 33 -3.75 -22.50 20.32
CA LEU A 33 -3.34 -21.51 19.35
C LEU A 33 -1.86 -21.17 19.57
N LYS A 34 -1.05 -21.22 18.51
CA LYS A 34 0.39 -20.93 18.60
C LYS A 34 0.80 -19.83 17.65
N ARG A 35 1.52 -18.83 18.16
CA ARG A 35 2.39 -17.92 17.42
C ARG A 35 3.65 -17.67 18.26
N SER A 36 4.77 -18.22 17.82
CA SER A 36 5.97 -18.35 18.67
C SER A 36 6.66 -17.03 18.90
N ILE A 37 7.10 -16.34 17.85
CA ILE A 37 8.01 -15.20 17.92
C ILE A 37 7.46 -13.95 17.21
N GLY A 38 8.18 -12.82 17.41
CA GLY A 38 7.82 -11.53 16.86
C GLY A 38 6.76 -10.81 17.72
N MET A 39 7.17 -9.75 18.43
CA MET A 39 6.22 -8.99 19.27
C MET A 39 5.04 -8.46 18.44
N GLY A 40 5.32 -7.86 17.30
CA GLY A 40 4.30 -7.36 16.38
C GLY A 40 3.39 -8.46 15.86
N ASP A 41 3.97 -9.61 15.50
CA ASP A 41 3.24 -10.78 15.01
C ASP A 41 2.27 -11.34 16.05
N VAL A 42 2.68 -11.37 17.32
CA VAL A 42 1.82 -11.78 18.42
C VAL A 42 0.71 -10.75 18.65
N VAL A 43 1.03 -9.45 18.64
CA VAL A 43 0.03 -8.37 18.79
C VAL A 43 -1.10 -8.50 17.76
N VAL A 44 -0.78 -8.77 16.50
CA VAL A 44 -1.80 -8.86 15.43
C VAL A 44 -2.65 -10.10 15.50
N THR A 45 -2.41 -11.03 16.44
CA THR A 45 -3.30 -12.19 16.67
C THR A 45 -4.48 -11.87 17.60
N GLU A 46 -4.56 -10.69 18.22
CA GLU A 46 -5.68 -10.35 19.10
C GLU A 46 -7.05 -10.52 18.43
N PRO A 47 -7.28 -10.05 17.18
CA PRO A 47 -8.55 -10.28 16.49
C PRO A 47 -8.84 -11.76 16.25
N ILE A 48 -7.81 -12.58 16.06
CA ILE A 48 -7.96 -14.03 15.91
C ILE A 48 -8.43 -14.67 17.22
N VAL A 49 -7.81 -14.29 18.34
CA VAL A 49 -8.23 -14.75 19.68
C VAL A 49 -9.69 -14.39 19.93
N ARG A 50 -10.09 -13.16 19.63
CA ARG A 50 -11.46 -12.68 19.76
C ARG A 50 -12.43 -13.51 18.93
N LYS A 51 -12.14 -13.74 17.66
CA LYS A 51 -12.98 -14.53 16.74
C LYS A 51 -13.04 -16.02 17.13
N ILE A 52 -11.97 -16.60 17.65
CA ILE A 52 -11.99 -17.97 18.20
C ILE A 52 -12.98 -18.03 19.37
N LYS A 53 -12.93 -17.08 20.30
CA LYS A 53 -13.84 -17.05 21.45
C LYS A 53 -15.30 -16.76 21.05
N GLU A 54 -15.54 -16.02 19.99
CA GLU A 54 -16.87 -15.83 19.39
C GLU A 54 -17.40 -17.12 18.76
N LYS A 55 -16.56 -17.84 18.01
CA LYS A 55 -16.95 -19.06 17.28
C LYS A 55 -17.13 -20.25 18.24
N TRP A 56 -16.29 -20.38 19.27
CA TRP A 56 -16.31 -21.47 20.25
C TRP A 56 -16.33 -20.93 21.69
N PRO A 57 -17.44 -20.36 22.14
CA PRO A 57 -17.49 -19.62 23.42
C PRO A 57 -17.28 -20.49 24.68
N ASN A 58 -17.49 -21.81 24.55
CA ASN A 58 -17.33 -22.75 25.66
C ASN A 58 -15.98 -23.48 25.64
N ALA A 59 -15.17 -23.33 24.58
CA ALA A 59 -13.88 -23.98 24.49
C ALA A 59 -12.82 -23.24 25.32
N LYS A 60 -12.02 -24.01 26.09
CA LYS A 60 -10.83 -23.47 26.73
C LYS A 60 -9.77 -23.14 25.67
N LEU A 61 -9.42 -21.86 25.51
CA LEU A 61 -8.39 -21.41 24.59
C LEU A 61 -7.03 -21.27 25.31
N THR A 62 -6.06 -22.09 24.92
CA THR A 62 -4.68 -22.00 25.40
C THR A 62 -3.78 -21.41 24.32
N TYR A 63 -3.08 -20.32 24.64
CA TYR A 63 -2.17 -19.63 23.72
C TYR A 63 -0.72 -19.96 24.03
N TYR A 64 0.04 -20.41 23.01
CA TYR A 64 1.44 -20.79 23.11
C TYR A 64 2.32 -19.74 22.41
N THR A 65 3.23 -19.09 23.15
CA THR A 65 4.10 -18.04 22.61
C THR A 65 5.37 -17.84 23.43
N ALA A 66 6.44 -17.41 22.79
CA ALA A 66 7.64 -16.95 23.48
C ALA A 66 7.51 -15.50 24.03
N LYS A 67 6.39 -14.80 23.70
CA LYS A 67 6.12 -13.42 24.09
C LYS A 67 4.84 -13.29 24.94
N PRO A 68 4.74 -14.00 26.08
CA PRO A 68 3.51 -14.05 26.88
C PRO A 68 3.11 -12.68 27.44
N ASP A 69 4.07 -11.79 27.69
CA ASP A 69 3.83 -10.46 28.25
C ASP A 69 2.98 -9.57 27.35
N VAL A 70 2.94 -9.83 26.04
CA VAL A 70 2.09 -9.11 25.08
C VAL A 70 0.62 -9.45 25.29
N ILE A 71 0.33 -10.72 25.52
CA ILE A 71 -1.03 -11.26 25.59
C ILE A 71 -1.85 -10.63 26.72
N LYS A 72 -1.23 -10.28 27.84
CA LYS A 72 -1.93 -9.69 29.00
C LYS A 72 -2.62 -8.35 28.69
N TYR A 73 -2.24 -7.69 27.58
CA TYR A 73 -2.85 -6.44 27.12
C TYR A 73 -3.92 -6.63 26.04
N PHE A 74 -4.16 -7.85 25.59
CA PHE A 74 -5.26 -8.13 24.67
C PHE A 74 -6.60 -7.78 25.28
N LYS A 75 -7.48 -7.13 24.54
CA LYS A 75 -8.86 -6.92 24.99
C LYS A 75 -9.61 -8.26 25.11
N ALA A 76 -9.39 -9.16 24.16
CA ALA A 76 -9.90 -10.52 24.22
C ALA A 76 -8.80 -11.46 24.72
N GLN A 77 -8.92 -11.93 25.97
CA GLN A 77 -7.93 -12.79 26.61
C GLN A 77 -8.15 -14.28 26.27
N PRO A 78 -7.10 -15.06 25.97
CA PRO A 78 -7.17 -16.51 26.03
C PRO A 78 -7.37 -16.95 27.50
N ASP A 79 -7.82 -18.18 27.70
CA ASP A 79 -8.05 -18.70 29.05
C ASP A 79 -6.75 -19.12 29.75
N GLU A 80 -5.72 -19.43 28.95
CA GLU A 80 -4.39 -19.80 29.45
C GLU A 80 -3.32 -19.35 28.46
N VAL A 81 -2.16 -18.92 28.99
CA VAL A 81 -0.98 -18.57 28.18
C VAL A 81 0.20 -19.41 28.63
N ILE A 82 0.79 -20.15 27.69
CA ILE A 82 1.96 -21.00 27.95
C ILE A 82 3.16 -20.40 27.23
N LYS A 83 4.21 -20.10 28.02
CA LYS A 83 5.48 -19.66 27.47
C LYS A 83 6.21 -20.84 26.84
N ILE A 84 6.60 -20.66 25.57
CA ILE A 84 7.43 -21.59 24.81
C ILE A 84 8.79 -20.99 24.48
N ASP A 85 9.70 -21.79 23.92
CA ASP A 85 11.05 -21.35 23.52
C ASP A 85 10.99 -20.49 22.23
N ASP A 86 11.87 -19.51 22.10
CA ASP A 86 12.01 -18.69 20.87
C ASP A 86 12.33 -19.56 19.61
N ASN A 87 12.91 -20.75 19.79
CA ASN A 87 13.19 -21.70 18.69
C ASN A 87 12.02 -22.59 18.31
N ASP A 88 10.85 -22.41 18.90
CA ASP A 88 9.68 -23.26 18.69
C ASP A 88 9.00 -23.08 17.32
N VAL A 89 9.41 -22.08 16.55
CA VAL A 89 8.99 -21.92 15.13
C VAL A 89 9.25 -23.17 14.29
N VAL A 90 10.32 -23.91 14.61
CA VAL A 90 10.72 -25.15 13.91
C VAL A 90 10.40 -26.43 14.71
N LYS A 91 9.87 -26.28 15.93
CA LYS A 91 9.46 -27.39 16.79
C LYS A 91 7.94 -27.49 16.81
N ASP A 92 7.43 -28.69 16.82
CA ASP A 92 5.99 -28.94 16.86
C ASP A 92 5.50 -29.14 18.30
N THR A 93 5.81 -28.21 19.20
CA THR A 93 5.38 -28.27 20.61
C THR A 93 3.85 -28.34 20.72
N LEU A 94 3.12 -27.70 19.83
CA LEU A 94 1.67 -27.72 19.82
C LEU A 94 1.11 -29.13 19.52
N HIS A 95 1.82 -29.92 18.70
CA HIS A 95 1.40 -31.27 18.33
C HIS A 95 1.29 -32.18 19.55
N ASP A 96 2.20 -32.05 20.51
CA ASP A 96 2.29 -32.90 21.70
C ASP A 96 1.33 -32.51 22.81
N THR A 97 0.47 -31.48 22.61
CA THR A 97 -0.52 -31.05 23.60
C THR A 97 -1.81 -31.86 23.51
N ASP A 98 -2.61 -31.82 24.59
CA ASP A 98 -3.91 -32.52 24.69
C ASP A 98 -5.09 -31.69 24.14
N ASN A 99 -4.85 -30.55 23.48
CA ASN A 99 -5.93 -29.76 22.90
C ASN A 99 -6.66 -30.52 21.79
N GLU A 100 -7.99 -30.42 21.75
CA GLU A 100 -8.82 -31.09 20.74
C GLU A 100 -8.58 -30.52 19.34
N ILE A 101 -8.49 -29.18 19.24
CA ILE A 101 -8.16 -28.46 18.01
C ILE A 101 -6.86 -27.69 18.24
N LYS A 102 -6.02 -27.66 17.22
CA LYS A 102 -4.69 -27.04 17.26
C LYS A 102 -4.46 -26.20 16.03
N PHE A 103 -4.16 -24.91 16.21
CA PHE A 103 -3.85 -23.96 15.15
C PHE A 103 -2.43 -23.41 15.32
N ASP A 104 -1.55 -23.72 14.38
CA ASP A 104 -0.19 -23.18 14.32
C ASP A 104 -0.13 -22.04 13.30
N LEU A 105 0.02 -20.81 13.81
CA LEU A 105 0.10 -19.59 13.00
C LEU A 105 1.52 -19.27 12.51
N ASP A 106 2.53 -19.99 12.97
CA ASP A 106 3.90 -19.78 12.52
C ASP A 106 4.01 -20.06 11.03
N LEU A 107 4.80 -19.24 10.33
CA LEU A 107 5.02 -19.29 8.88
C LEU A 107 3.75 -19.14 8.01
N SER A 108 2.63 -18.70 8.57
CA SER A 108 1.37 -18.59 7.82
C SER A 108 1.40 -17.49 6.77
N TYR A 109 1.75 -16.27 7.12
CA TYR A 109 1.87 -15.16 6.17
C TYR A 109 3.21 -15.18 5.43
N GLU A 110 4.27 -15.63 6.07
CA GLU A 110 5.60 -15.74 5.48
C GLU A 110 5.63 -16.71 4.28
N SER A 111 4.75 -17.71 4.29
CA SER A 111 4.61 -18.66 3.17
C SER A 111 3.59 -18.22 2.12
N ARG A 112 2.91 -17.06 2.29
CA ARG A 112 1.84 -16.58 1.42
C ARG A 112 2.18 -15.22 0.84
N GLU A 113 2.29 -15.13 -0.48
CA GLU A 113 2.76 -13.94 -1.17
C GLU A 113 1.77 -12.77 -1.17
N GLU A 114 0.48 -13.00 -0.91
CA GLU A 114 -0.60 -12.11 -1.31
C GLU A 114 -1.60 -11.82 -0.18
N THR A 115 -1.28 -12.16 1.06
CA THR A 115 -2.23 -12.10 2.18
C THR A 115 -1.68 -11.23 3.30
N SER A 116 -2.51 -10.40 3.92
CA SER A 116 -2.12 -9.69 5.16
C SER A 116 -1.85 -10.67 6.30
N PHE A 117 -1.10 -10.27 7.31
CA PHE A 117 -0.84 -11.07 8.50
C PHE A 117 -2.14 -11.64 9.09
N ILE A 118 -3.12 -10.77 9.32
CA ILE A 118 -4.39 -11.14 9.93
C ILE A 118 -5.20 -12.07 9.04
N ASP A 119 -5.24 -11.83 7.73
CA ASP A 119 -5.97 -12.70 6.81
C ASP A 119 -5.31 -14.08 6.71
N ALA A 120 -3.97 -14.13 6.72
CA ALA A 120 -3.26 -15.41 6.75
C ALA A 120 -3.56 -16.20 8.04
N TYR A 121 -3.61 -15.53 9.19
CA TYR A 121 -3.99 -16.16 10.46
C TYR A 121 -5.46 -16.60 10.47
N ALA A 122 -6.35 -15.76 9.94
CA ALA A 122 -7.77 -16.06 9.82
C ALA A 122 -8.02 -17.33 8.98
N ASP A 123 -7.30 -17.46 7.88
CA ASP A 123 -7.40 -18.65 7.02
C ASP A 123 -6.97 -19.93 7.73
N VAL A 124 -5.91 -19.89 8.57
CA VAL A 124 -5.46 -21.06 9.35
C VAL A 124 -6.55 -21.53 10.30
N VAL A 125 -7.29 -20.57 10.90
CA VAL A 125 -8.34 -20.86 11.89
C VAL A 125 -9.72 -21.08 11.24
N ASN A 126 -9.82 -20.84 9.94
CA ASN A 126 -11.07 -20.84 9.17
C ASN A 126 -12.13 -19.91 9.78
N ILE A 127 -11.73 -18.68 10.03
CA ILE A 127 -12.62 -17.60 10.48
C ILE A 127 -12.69 -16.50 9.43
N LYS A 128 -13.80 -15.74 9.46
CA LYS A 128 -14.00 -14.60 8.58
C LYS A 128 -14.23 -13.34 9.41
N PHE A 129 -13.73 -12.24 8.90
CA PHE A 129 -14.02 -10.92 9.44
C PHE A 129 -15.13 -10.26 8.62
N ASP A 130 -16.09 -9.64 9.29
CA ASP A 130 -17.23 -9.01 8.64
C ASP A 130 -16.88 -7.62 8.07
N SER A 131 -15.84 -6.98 8.63
CA SER A 131 -15.38 -5.65 8.22
C SER A 131 -13.89 -5.46 8.47
N GLN A 132 -13.32 -4.35 7.96
CA GLN A 132 -11.95 -3.94 8.29
C GLN A 132 -11.81 -3.52 9.77
N GLU A 133 -12.87 -2.98 10.34
CA GLU A 133 -12.91 -2.63 11.77
C GLU A 133 -12.82 -3.87 12.64
N ASP A 134 -13.43 -4.95 12.21
CA ASP A 134 -13.40 -6.24 12.91
C ASP A 134 -11.99 -6.87 12.94
N LYS A 135 -11.12 -6.49 12.00
CA LYS A 135 -9.70 -6.87 11.98
C LYS A 135 -8.81 -6.01 12.89
N GLN A 136 -9.36 -4.96 13.49
CA GLN A 136 -8.56 -4.10 14.36
C GLN A 136 -8.08 -4.84 15.58
N VAL A 137 -6.77 -4.70 15.83
CA VAL A 137 -6.17 -5.08 17.10
C VAL A 137 -6.72 -4.15 18.19
N SER A 138 -7.17 -4.71 19.29
CA SER A 138 -7.64 -3.97 20.46
C SER A 138 -6.82 -4.35 21.69
N LEU A 139 -6.06 -3.39 22.20
CA LEU A 139 -5.26 -3.53 23.42
C LEU A 139 -5.84 -2.66 24.54
N VAL A 140 -5.64 -3.08 25.77
CA VAL A 140 -6.06 -2.35 26.98
C VAL A 140 -4.88 -2.24 27.94
N CYS A 141 -4.65 -1.04 28.46
CA CYS A 141 -3.68 -0.76 29.51
C CYS A 141 -4.40 0.07 30.58
N ASP A 142 -4.68 -0.54 31.71
CA ASP A 142 -5.40 0.09 32.84
C ASP A 142 -4.44 0.72 33.86
N ASP A 143 -3.13 0.67 33.60
CA ASP A 143 -2.12 1.25 34.48
C ASP A 143 -2.12 2.78 34.41
N GLU A 144 -1.88 3.43 35.56
CA GLU A 144 -1.72 4.88 35.62
C GLU A 144 -0.58 5.34 34.68
N PRO A 145 -0.77 6.43 33.91
CA PRO A 145 0.25 6.95 33.01
C PRO A 145 1.57 7.27 33.73
N LEU A 146 2.67 6.73 33.23
CA LEU A 146 4.02 7.03 33.74
C LEU A 146 4.39 8.50 33.58
N VAL A 147 3.91 9.12 32.50
CA VAL A 147 4.16 10.52 32.16
C VAL A 147 2.84 11.29 32.17
N LYS A 148 2.79 12.40 32.91
CA LYS A 148 1.58 13.25 33.00
C LYS A 148 1.54 14.39 31.97
N ASP A 149 2.69 14.75 31.42
CA ASP A 149 2.79 15.75 30.36
C ASP A 149 2.35 15.15 29.01
N LYS A 150 2.00 16.00 28.06
CA LYS A 150 1.78 15.58 26.68
C LYS A 150 3.08 15.15 26.02
N TYR A 151 3.11 13.97 25.47
CA TYR A 151 4.34 13.43 24.88
C TYR A 151 4.06 12.55 23.65
N VAL A 152 5.12 12.33 22.91
CA VAL A 152 5.19 11.49 21.72
C VAL A 152 6.18 10.37 21.94
N VAL A 153 5.87 9.18 21.46
CA VAL A 153 6.82 8.07 21.44
C VAL A 153 7.44 7.94 20.06
N VAL A 154 8.75 7.85 20.03
CA VAL A 154 9.52 7.61 18.80
C VAL A 154 10.27 6.27 18.93
N CYS A 155 10.25 5.45 17.88
CA CYS A 155 11.02 4.21 17.84
C CYS A 155 11.57 3.96 16.44
N GLY A 156 12.86 4.16 16.27
CA GLY A 156 13.59 3.95 15.01
C GLY A 156 14.11 2.53 14.81
N ASP A 157 13.95 1.65 15.81
CA ASP A 157 14.54 0.31 15.80
C ASP A 157 13.83 -0.61 14.80
N GLY A 158 14.53 -0.96 13.73
CA GLY A 158 14.07 -1.84 12.65
C GLY A 158 14.47 -3.31 12.81
N SER A 159 14.82 -3.77 14.02
CA SER A 159 15.27 -5.14 14.28
C SER A 159 16.52 -5.53 13.46
N GLY A 160 17.39 -4.56 13.16
CA GLY A 160 18.60 -4.74 12.36
C GLY A 160 18.37 -4.92 10.85
N TRP A 161 17.14 -4.71 10.40
CA TRP A 161 16.80 -4.82 8.98
C TRP A 161 16.97 -3.47 8.26
N PRO A 162 17.86 -3.37 7.23
CA PRO A 162 18.12 -2.11 6.54
C PRO A 162 16.87 -1.43 5.98
N GLY A 163 15.94 -2.21 5.42
CA GLY A 163 14.65 -1.70 4.91
C GLY A 163 13.66 -1.21 5.98
N LYS A 164 14.04 -1.27 7.25
CA LYS A 164 13.28 -0.77 8.40
C LYS A 164 14.09 0.17 9.29
N THR A 165 15.31 0.54 8.87
CA THR A 165 16.23 1.38 9.66
C THR A 165 16.45 2.70 8.95
N TRP A 166 15.81 3.76 9.45
CA TRP A 166 16.00 5.13 8.98
C TRP A 166 17.12 5.79 9.79
N GLU A 167 17.88 6.70 9.16
CA GLU A 167 19.02 7.35 9.79
C GLU A 167 18.64 8.15 11.04
N MET A 168 19.44 8.04 12.11
CA MET A 168 19.15 8.67 13.41
C MET A 168 19.16 10.20 13.33
N GLU A 169 19.97 10.78 12.47
CA GLU A 169 20.02 12.22 12.21
C GLU A 169 18.67 12.75 11.70
N ASN A 170 17.99 11.97 10.89
CA ASN A 170 16.66 12.32 10.39
C ASN A 170 15.62 12.26 11.52
N TYR A 171 15.69 11.27 12.41
CA TYR A 171 14.83 11.23 13.61
C TYR A 171 15.09 12.44 14.50
N ALA A 172 16.37 12.83 14.70
CA ALA A 172 16.72 13.99 15.49
C ALA A 172 16.06 15.29 14.99
N GLU A 173 16.01 15.50 13.67
CA GLU A 173 15.32 16.66 13.08
C GLU A 173 13.81 16.61 13.32
N VAL A 174 13.18 15.44 13.17
CA VAL A 174 11.74 15.27 13.44
C VAL A 174 11.43 15.49 14.92
N ILE A 175 12.28 14.99 15.83
CA ILE A 175 12.13 15.20 17.28
C ILE A 175 12.23 16.68 17.64
N LYS A 176 13.20 17.40 17.09
CA LYS A 176 13.31 18.86 17.28
C LYS A 176 12.03 19.56 16.87
N TYR A 177 11.48 19.19 15.72
CA TYR A 177 10.21 19.75 15.26
C TYR A 177 9.05 19.46 16.22
N ILE A 178 8.87 18.21 16.65
CA ILE A 178 7.83 17.79 17.59
C ILE A 178 7.91 18.58 18.90
N LYS A 179 9.13 18.81 19.40
CA LYS A 179 9.37 19.64 20.60
C LYS A 179 8.90 21.10 20.40
N THR A 180 9.00 21.67 19.18
CA THR A 180 8.45 23.01 18.88
C THR A 180 6.93 23.07 18.96
N LEU A 181 6.25 21.94 18.82
CA LEU A 181 4.80 21.82 19.00
C LEU A 181 4.37 21.71 20.48
N GLY A 182 5.33 21.70 21.42
CA GLY A 182 5.08 21.66 22.85
C GLY A 182 4.99 20.26 23.45
N TYR A 183 5.39 19.22 22.72
CA TYR A 183 5.43 17.84 23.22
C TYR A 183 6.80 17.50 23.81
N LYS A 184 6.82 16.69 24.87
CA LYS A 184 8.00 15.90 25.22
C LYS A 184 8.13 14.74 24.24
N VAL A 185 9.35 14.25 24.03
CA VAL A 185 9.58 13.12 23.15
C VAL A 185 10.39 12.05 23.88
N TYR A 186 9.86 10.86 23.94
CA TYR A 186 10.52 9.68 24.47
C TYR A 186 10.85 8.73 23.32
N GLU A 187 12.13 8.44 23.16
CA GLU A 187 12.58 7.36 22.28
C GLU A 187 12.62 6.04 23.05
N THR A 188 12.25 4.96 22.37
CA THR A 188 12.28 3.60 22.92
C THR A 188 13.03 2.68 21.96
N GLY A 189 13.82 1.74 22.49
CA GLY A 189 14.61 0.81 21.68
C GLY A 189 16.10 0.89 22.01
N LEU A 190 16.93 0.22 21.19
CA LEU A 190 18.38 0.15 21.37
C LEU A 190 19.12 1.35 20.77
N THR A 191 18.48 2.05 19.82
CA THR A 191 19.04 3.24 19.17
C THR A 191 18.21 4.46 19.50
N HIS A 192 18.88 5.55 19.85
CA HIS A 192 18.22 6.81 20.24
C HIS A 192 19.12 8.02 19.93
N THR A 193 18.49 9.18 19.81
CA THR A 193 19.17 10.45 19.58
C THR A 193 19.47 11.17 20.90
N GLU A 194 20.29 12.22 20.86
CA GLU A 194 20.49 13.11 22.01
C GLU A 194 19.33 14.11 22.21
N GLU A 195 18.39 14.14 21.29
CA GLU A 195 17.29 15.11 21.26
C GLU A 195 16.08 14.68 22.10
N SER A 196 15.94 13.40 22.41
CA SER A 196 14.83 12.87 23.21
C SER A 196 15.08 12.91 24.71
N GLU A 197 14.03 12.68 25.49
CA GLU A 197 14.14 12.51 26.94
C GLU A 197 14.74 11.13 27.24
N PRO A 198 15.85 11.03 27.99
CA PRO A 198 16.61 9.78 28.13
C PRO A 198 15.97 8.74 29.07
N GLU A 199 14.92 9.12 29.77
CA GLU A 199 14.36 8.41 30.92
C GLU A 199 13.85 6.99 30.61
N TYR A 200 13.48 6.73 29.33
CA TYR A 200 12.89 5.47 28.89
C TYR A 200 13.57 4.86 27.65
N HIS A 201 14.81 5.23 27.35
CA HIS A 201 15.53 4.72 26.17
C HIS A 201 15.54 3.19 26.14
N GLU A 202 15.98 2.55 27.21
CA GLU A 202 16.02 1.10 27.35
C GLU A 202 15.08 0.66 28.51
N CYS A 203 13.79 0.84 28.34
CA CYS A 203 12.83 0.51 29.39
C CYS A 203 12.36 -0.94 29.32
N GLU A 204 11.91 -1.44 30.50
CA GLU A 204 11.23 -2.72 30.59
C GLU A 204 9.93 -2.72 29.76
N PHE A 205 9.50 -3.92 29.34
CA PHE A 205 8.37 -4.07 28.42
C PHE A 205 7.07 -3.42 28.94
N ASP A 206 6.74 -3.56 30.22
CA ASP A 206 5.53 -2.97 30.80
C ASP A 206 5.57 -1.43 30.79
N LYS A 207 6.75 -0.84 30.94
CA LYS A 207 6.94 0.61 30.80
C LYS A 207 6.78 1.04 29.34
N LEU A 208 7.32 0.28 28.38
CA LEU A 208 7.10 0.51 26.96
C LEU A 208 5.60 0.50 26.63
N ILE A 209 4.87 -0.49 27.10
CA ILE A 209 3.42 -0.57 26.90
C ILE A 209 2.71 0.66 27.44
N ASN A 210 3.01 1.04 28.69
CA ASN A 210 2.39 2.21 29.32
C ASN A 210 2.69 3.49 28.55
N LEU A 211 3.93 3.69 28.12
CA LEU A 211 4.33 4.84 27.31
C LEU A 211 3.57 4.89 25.98
N VAL A 212 3.50 3.77 25.28
CA VAL A 212 2.82 3.71 23.98
C VAL A 212 1.31 3.87 24.15
N ALA A 213 0.72 3.27 25.20
CA ALA A 213 -0.71 3.35 25.48
C ALA A 213 -1.19 4.78 25.80
N ASN A 214 -0.30 5.62 26.36
CA ASN A 214 -0.67 6.95 26.84
C ASN A 214 -0.06 8.10 26.02
N CYS A 215 0.71 7.82 24.94
CA CYS A 215 1.25 8.87 24.08
C CYS A 215 0.16 9.58 23.27
N GLU A 216 0.43 10.80 22.81
CA GLU A 216 -0.46 11.53 21.90
C GLU A 216 -0.41 10.92 20.49
N PHE A 217 0.78 10.57 20.02
CA PHE A 217 1.00 9.84 18.77
C PHE A 217 2.35 9.13 18.77
N TYR A 218 2.51 8.25 17.78
CA TYR A 218 3.72 7.45 17.59
C TYR A 218 4.41 7.83 16.27
N VAL A 219 5.74 7.88 16.27
CA VAL A 219 6.56 8.03 15.06
C VAL A 219 7.61 6.93 15.04
N GLY A 220 7.76 6.24 13.93
CA GLY A 220 8.78 5.20 13.85
C GLY A 220 8.72 4.39 12.57
N THR A 221 9.39 3.25 12.59
CA THR A 221 9.37 2.29 11.49
C THR A 221 8.33 1.19 11.70
N ASP A 222 8.18 0.29 10.73
CA ASP A 222 7.35 -0.92 10.84
C ASP A 222 8.02 -1.93 11.79
N ASN A 223 7.62 -1.90 13.06
CA ASN A 223 8.19 -2.69 14.15
C ASN A 223 7.13 -3.08 15.20
N GLY A 224 7.57 -3.79 16.24
CA GLY A 224 6.68 -4.20 17.33
C GLY A 224 5.98 -3.05 18.06
N PRO A 225 6.67 -1.98 18.49
CA PRO A 225 6.06 -0.81 19.12
C PRO A 225 5.00 -0.12 18.25
N MET A 226 5.15 -0.12 16.92
CA MET A 226 4.13 0.37 16.00
C MET A 226 2.84 -0.44 16.11
N HIS A 227 2.93 -1.77 16.18
CA HIS A 227 1.75 -2.62 16.34
C HIS A 227 1.05 -2.39 17.69
N LEU A 228 1.82 -2.11 18.75
CA LEU A 228 1.26 -1.70 20.05
C LEU A 228 0.51 -0.37 19.93
N ALA A 229 1.13 0.66 19.36
CA ALA A 229 0.52 1.98 19.20
C ALA A 229 -0.82 1.89 18.45
N ARG A 230 -0.86 1.09 17.39
CA ARG A 230 -2.09 0.82 16.64
C ARG A 230 -3.13 0.07 17.47
N GLY A 231 -2.72 -0.91 18.26
CA GLY A 231 -3.60 -1.66 19.14
C GLY A 231 -4.25 -0.79 20.22
N PHE A 232 -3.60 0.30 20.61
CA PHE A 232 -4.13 1.34 21.50
C PHE A 232 -4.81 2.50 20.75
N ASP A 233 -5.09 2.33 19.45
CA ASP A 233 -5.73 3.35 18.59
C ASP A 233 -5.00 4.70 18.55
N LYS A 234 -3.66 4.69 18.66
CA LYS A 234 -2.87 5.91 18.61
C LYS A 234 -2.61 6.32 17.15
N PRO A 235 -2.59 7.64 16.85
CA PRO A 235 -2.07 8.10 15.56
C PRO A 235 -0.63 7.65 15.37
N CYS A 236 -0.33 7.07 14.20
CA CYS A 236 1.00 6.53 13.91
C CYS A 236 1.54 7.10 12.61
N PHE A 237 2.78 7.62 12.64
CA PHE A 237 3.52 8.08 11.47
C PHE A 237 4.64 7.07 11.21
N ILE A 238 4.46 6.24 10.19
CA ILE A 238 5.30 5.07 9.93
C ILE A 238 6.20 5.34 8.75
N ILE A 239 7.50 5.35 9.00
CA ILE A 239 8.54 5.50 7.99
C ILE A 239 8.86 4.10 7.49
N ALA A 240 8.50 3.79 6.26
CA ALA A 240 8.56 2.44 5.74
C ALA A 240 9.37 2.36 4.44
N GLY A 241 10.21 1.33 4.35
CA GLY A 241 10.89 0.95 3.12
C GLY A 241 10.01 0.01 2.28
N ALA A 242 10.44 -1.22 2.13
CA ALA A 242 9.77 -2.21 1.27
C ALA A 242 8.42 -2.71 1.78
N ALA A 243 8.16 -2.67 3.09
CA ALA A 243 6.95 -3.24 3.67
C ALA A 243 5.70 -2.53 3.18
N LEU A 244 4.74 -3.31 2.67
CA LEU A 244 3.44 -2.76 2.28
C LEU A 244 2.59 -2.48 3.52
N PRO A 245 1.95 -1.31 3.57
CA PRO A 245 1.05 -0.95 4.66
C PRO A 245 0.02 -2.02 4.96
N TYR A 246 -0.55 -2.63 3.93
CA TYR A 246 -1.61 -3.60 4.06
C TYR A 246 -1.18 -4.92 4.70
N TYR A 247 0.09 -5.31 4.58
CA TYR A 247 0.56 -6.55 5.20
C TYR A 247 0.46 -6.49 6.72
N SER A 248 0.86 -5.37 7.30
CA SER A 248 0.97 -5.21 8.74
C SER A 248 -0.24 -4.51 9.37
N SER A 249 -1.11 -3.87 8.56
CA SER A 249 -2.06 -2.89 9.06
C SER A 249 -3.40 -2.89 8.34
N PRO A 250 -4.32 -3.81 8.66
CA PRO A 250 -5.67 -3.77 8.11
C PRO A 250 -6.49 -2.57 8.60
N ASN A 251 -6.20 -2.06 9.79
CA ASN A 251 -6.81 -0.83 10.28
C ASN A 251 -5.92 0.37 9.96
N ARG A 252 -6.44 1.30 9.16
CA ARG A 252 -5.72 2.48 8.69
C ARG A 252 -6.20 3.80 9.26
N LYS A 253 -7.26 3.79 10.04
CA LYS A 253 -7.68 4.98 10.75
C LYS A 253 -6.52 5.41 11.65
N ASN A 254 -6.05 6.63 11.49
CA ASN A 254 -4.95 7.23 12.24
C ASN A 254 -3.55 6.63 11.97
N VAL A 255 -3.34 5.87 10.88
CA VAL A 255 -2.02 5.33 10.54
C VAL A 255 -1.55 5.93 9.21
N PHE A 256 -0.43 6.63 9.25
CA PHE A 256 0.15 7.35 8.11
C PHE A 256 1.46 6.69 7.72
N TYR A 257 1.50 6.05 6.55
CA TYR A 257 2.73 5.49 6.01
C TYR A 257 3.45 6.51 5.15
N ILE A 258 4.74 6.68 5.39
CA ILE A 258 5.63 7.57 4.66
C ILE A 258 6.63 6.67 3.95
N GLN A 259 6.48 6.56 2.64
CA GLN A 259 7.22 5.63 1.78
C GLN A 259 7.70 6.33 0.52
N ASP A 260 8.87 5.94 0.00
CA ASP A 260 9.24 6.30 -1.37
C ASP A 260 8.49 5.40 -2.35
N GLY A 261 7.33 5.85 -2.81
CA GLY A 261 6.49 5.13 -3.76
C GLY A 261 7.12 4.91 -5.14
N THR A 262 8.25 5.54 -5.43
CA THR A 262 8.98 5.39 -6.70
C THR A 262 10.02 4.28 -6.65
N HIS A 263 10.38 3.81 -5.45
CA HIS A 263 11.41 2.79 -5.31
C HIS A 263 10.92 1.42 -5.82
N PRO A 264 11.68 0.74 -6.70
CA PRO A 264 11.28 -0.56 -7.26
C PRO A 264 11.13 -1.69 -6.23
N GLY A 265 11.63 -1.50 -5.01
CA GLY A 265 11.50 -2.45 -3.91
C GLY A 265 10.19 -2.38 -3.14
N ILE A 266 9.35 -1.39 -3.41
CA ILE A 266 8.07 -1.28 -2.74
C ILE A 266 7.10 -2.34 -3.26
N GLY A 267 6.47 -3.03 -2.34
CA GLY A 267 5.54 -4.09 -2.69
C GLY A 267 6.17 -5.45 -2.90
N ILE A 268 7.47 -5.56 -2.63
CA ILE A 268 8.11 -6.86 -2.64
C ILE A 268 7.53 -7.72 -1.54
N LYS A 269 7.11 -8.87 -1.95
CA LYS A 269 6.46 -9.87 -1.13
C LYS A 269 7.39 -10.39 -0.05
N HIS A 270 6.88 -10.58 1.15
CA HIS A 270 7.66 -11.07 2.30
C HIS A 270 8.49 -12.32 2.01
N LYS A 271 7.99 -13.23 1.17
CA LYS A 271 8.68 -14.46 0.78
C LYS A 271 10.06 -14.25 0.17
N GLN A 272 10.27 -13.11 -0.48
CA GLN A 272 11.55 -12.81 -1.12
C GLN A 272 12.63 -12.33 -0.12
N PHE A 273 12.22 -12.00 1.11
CA PHE A 273 13.12 -11.58 2.18
C PHE A 273 13.53 -12.71 3.12
N PHE A 274 12.86 -13.87 3.05
CA PHE A 274 13.09 -14.96 3.97
C PHE A 274 13.67 -16.17 3.25
N ASN A 275 14.81 -16.62 3.68
CA ASN A 275 15.35 -17.92 3.31
C ASN A 275 15.32 -18.82 4.54
N LEU A 276 14.49 -19.85 4.52
CA LEU A 276 14.45 -20.85 5.56
C LEU A 276 15.60 -21.85 5.30
N THR A 277 16.59 -21.83 6.16
CA THR A 277 17.71 -22.79 6.14
C THR A 277 17.64 -23.70 7.35
N ASP A 278 18.42 -24.77 7.35
CA ASP A 278 18.58 -25.67 8.51
C ASP A 278 19.08 -24.92 9.78
N GLN A 279 19.57 -23.69 9.62
CA GLN A 279 20.03 -22.81 10.69
C GLN A 279 19.00 -21.77 11.14
N GLY A 280 17.79 -21.78 10.54
CA GLY A 280 16.71 -20.84 10.84
C GLY A 280 16.38 -19.89 9.70
N LEU A 281 15.55 -18.90 10.02
CA LEU A 281 15.12 -17.86 9.08
C LEU A 281 16.23 -16.83 8.88
N THR A 282 16.75 -16.71 7.66
CA THR A 282 17.71 -15.66 7.30
C THR A 282 17.06 -14.64 6.37
N PHE A 283 17.31 -13.35 6.64
CA PHE A 283 16.87 -12.25 5.79
C PHE A 283 17.85 -12.07 4.64
N MET A 284 17.33 -12.04 3.42
CA MET A 284 18.13 -11.69 2.24
C MET A 284 17.72 -10.30 1.74
N PRO A 285 18.64 -9.36 1.55
CA PRO A 285 18.30 -8.10 0.90
C PRO A 285 17.93 -8.38 -0.54
N TYR A 286 16.68 -8.09 -0.90
CA TYR A 286 16.17 -8.31 -2.27
C TYR A 286 16.79 -7.34 -3.28
N PHE A 287 17.16 -6.14 -2.82
CA PHE A 287 17.86 -5.13 -3.60
C PHE A 287 19.29 -4.97 -3.06
N PRO A 288 20.27 -5.67 -3.66
CA PRO A 288 21.67 -5.54 -3.24
C PRO A 288 22.20 -4.11 -3.40
N ASP A 289 21.70 -3.37 -4.40
CA ASP A 289 22.15 -2.01 -4.71
C ASP A 289 21.52 -0.95 -3.78
N ASP A 290 20.33 -1.22 -3.23
CA ASP A 290 19.72 -0.42 -2.18
C ASP A 290 18.99 -1.29 -1.14
N PRO A 291 19.70 -1.82 -0.14
CA PRO A 291 19.09 -2.65 0.90
C PRO A 291 18.12 -1.87 1.80
N THR A 292 18.11 -0.54 1.74
CA THR A 292 17.17 0.32 2.49
C THR A 292 15.80 0.40 1.83
N CYS A 293 15.66 -0.05 0.60
CA CYS A 293 14.42 -0.02 -0.17
C CYS A 293 13.78 1.37 -0.20
N GLY A 294 14.56 2.39 -0.52
CA GLY A 294 14.09 3.77 -0.65
C GLY A 294 13.97 4.56 0.65
N LEU A 295 14.24 3.97 1.84
CA LEU A 295 14.22 4.72 3.10
C LEU A 295 15.12 5.95 3.08
N ASN A 296 16.28 5.88 2.43
CA ASN A 296 17.21 7.00 2.33
C ASN A 296 16.68 8.18 1.50
N ASN A 297 15.65 7.98 0.70
CA ASN A 297 14.98 9.05 -0.04
C ASN A 297 13.98 9.81 0.83
N ILE A 298 13.50 9.21 1.91
CA ILE A 298 12.59 9.84 2.85
C ILE A 298 13.39 10.85 3.69
N LYS A 299 12.99 12.11 3.67
CA LYS A 299 13.62 13.20 4.42
C LYS A 299 12.74 13.64 5.60
N PRO A 300 13.31 14.27 6.64
CA PRO A 300 12.55 14.74 7.81
C PRO A 300 11.33 15.58 7.46
N ASN A 301 11.43 16.45 6.45
CA ASN A 301 10.33 17.31 6.02
C ASN A 301 9.10 16.51 5.54
N HIS A 302 9.26 15.28 5.05
CA HIS A 302 8.15 14.44 4.65
C HIS A 302 7.34 13.99 5.88
N VAL A 303 8.04 13.60 6.94
CA VAL A 303 7.42 13.21 8.22
C VAL A 303 6.77 14.42 8.90
N ILE A 304 7.47 15.56 8.93
CA ILE A 304 6.99 16.82 9.49
C ILE A 304 5.69 17.26 8.81
N LYS A 305 5.64 17.23 7.47
CA LYS A 305 4.44 17.57 6.72
C LYS A 305 3.28 16.61 7.01
N ALA A 306 3.55 15.31 7.20
CA ALA A 306 2.51 14.35 7.58
C ALA A 306 1.93 14.67 8.97
N ILE A 307 2.80 15.06 9.92
CA ILE A 307 2.38 15.50 11.26
C ILE A 307 1.55 16.80 11.18
N ASP A 308 2.00 17.80 10.42
CA ASP A 308 1.28 19.07 10.23
C ASP A 308 -0.12 18.84 9.66
N LYS A 309 -0.22 18.00 8.64
CA LYS A 309 -1.50 17.67 8.01
C LYS A 309 -2.46 16.99 8.98
N PHE A 310 -1.95 16.18 9.89
CA PHE A 310 -2.78 15.53 10.91
C PHE A 310 -3.39 16.54 11.88
N PHE A 311 -2.64 17.58 12.26
CA PHE A 311 -3.09 18.53 13.27
C PHE A 311 -3.88 19.73 12.71
N ASP A 312 -3.70 20.15 11.47
CA ASP A 312 -4.12 21.50 11.06
C ASP A 312 -4.95 21.61 9.77
N LYS A 313 -5.13 20.61 8.92
CA LYS A 313 -5.82 20.85 7.63
C LYS A 313 -6.50 19.62 7.04
N PRO A 314 -7.63 19.83 6.33
CA PRO A 314 -8.17 18.81 5.45
C PRO A 314 -7.09 18.42 4.41
N LEU A 315 -6.90 17.13 4.26
CA LEU A 315 -5.89 16.50 3.41
C LEU A 315 -6.06 16.96 1.96
N SER A 316 -5.28 17.94 1.52
CA SER A 316 -5.05 18.12 0.10
C SER A 316 -3.99 17.10 -0.34
N ILE A 317 -4.34 16.24 -1.28
CA ILE A 317 -3.49 15.14 -1.80
C ILE A 317 -2.27 15.66 -2.56
N VAL A 318 -1.71 16.80 -2.20
CA VAL A 318 -0.73 17.45 -3.03
C VAL A 318 0.50 17.89 -2.30
N ASP A 319 1.54 17.10 -2.50
CA ASP A 319 2.89 17.59 -2.41
C ASP A 319 3.74 17.00 -3.55
N ASN A 320 4.40 17.87 -4.32
CA ASN A 320 5.33 17.51 -5.40
C ASN A 320 6.68 16.95 -4.87
N SER A 321 6.69 16.39 -3.70
CA SER A 321 7.85 15.70 -3.16
C SER A 321 7.98 14.32 -3.82
N PRO A 322 9.19 13.86 -4.15
CA PRO A 322 9.39 12.54 -4.76
C PRO A 322 8.95 11.37 -3.87
N CYS A 323 8.70 11.61 -2.60
CA CYS A 323 8.08 10.63 -1.72
C CYS A 323 6.56 10.74 -1.86
N ASN A 324 5.97 9.70 -2.45
CA ASN A 324 4.53 9.56 -2.46
C ASN A 324 4.05 9.32 -1.03
N PHE A 325 3.48 10.35 -0.42
CA PHE A 325 2.77 10.18 0.83
C PHE A 325 1.56 9.30 0.56
N TYR A 326 1.58 8.07 1.06
CA TYR A 326 0.35 7.35 1.28
C TYR A 326 -0.39 8.05 2.40
N LEU A 327 -1.07 9.11 2.05
CA LEU A 327 -2.10 9.63 2.91
C LEU A 327 -3.10 8.51 3.07
N ASN A 328 -3.33 8.15 4.30
CA ASN A 328 -4.41 7.28 4.67
C ASN A 328 -5.65 7.74 3.91
N VAL A 329 -6.02 6.99 2.88
CA VAL A 329 -7.26 7.24 2.19
C VAL A 329 -8.30 6.80 3.20
N SER A 330 -8.69 7.73 4.09
CA SER A 330 -9.79 7.53 5.02
C SER A 330 -11.05 7.39 4.17
N GLY A 331 -11.29 6.18 3.71
CA GLY A 331 -12.39 5.92 2.83
C GLY A 331 -13.01 4.58 3.17
N ASN A 332 -14.27 4.44 2.85
CA ASN A 332 -14.95 3.17 2.95
C ASN A 332 -14.31 2.18 1.96
N LEU A 333 -14.04 0.97 2.43
CA LEU A 333 -13.62 -0.13 1.58
C LEU A 333 -14.67 -0.34 0.48
N VAL A 334 -14.29 -0.12 -0.76
CA VAL A 334 -15.19 -0.25 -1.92
C VAL A 334 -15.15 -1.66 -2.50
N MET A 335 -13.98 -2.27 -2.50
CA MET A 335 -13.75 -3.61 -3.02
C MET A 335 -12.66 -4.31 -2.23
N ARG A 336 -12.83 -5.61 -2.09
CA ARG A 336 -11.81 -6.51 -1.61
C ARG A 336 -11.58 -7.59 -2.66
N ASP A 337 -10.35 -7.69 -3.12
CA ASP A 337 -9.80 -8.78 -3.91
C ASP A 337 -10.40 -9.08 -5.28
N VAL A 338 -9.69 -8.67 -6.29
CA VAL A 338 -9.64 -9.37 -7.59
C VAL A 338 -8.52 -10.40 -7.58
N LEU A 339 -7.39 -10.03 -6.97
CA LEU A 339 -6.31 -10.93 -6.62
C LEU A 339 -6.17 -10.91 -5.10
N PRO A 340 -5.90 -12.05 -4.48
CA PRO A 340 -5.64 -12.07 -3.04
C PRO A 340 -4.60 -11.01 -2.69
N GLY A 341 -4.98 -10.02 -1.91
CA GLY A 341 -4.04 -9.03 -1.40
C GLY A 341 -4.26 -7.59 -1.79
N PHE A 342 -5.25 -7.24 -2.62
CA PHE A 342 -5.51 -5.84 -2.97
C PHE A 342 -6.85 -5.33 -2.41
N ALA A 343 -6.79 -4.27 -1.62
CA ALA A 343 -7.95 -3.53 -1.19
C ALA A 343 -8.00 -2.18 -1.92
N TYR A 344 -9.21 -1.71 -2.23
CA TYR A 344 -9.44 -0.42 -2.86
C TYR A 344 -10.25 0.46 -1.91
N TYR A 345 -9.84 1.70 -1.76
CA TYR A 345 -10.45 2.68 -0.87
C TYR A 345 -10.88 3.91 -1.66
N LYS A 346 -12.06 4.42 -1.35
CA LYS A 346 -12.57 5.67 -1.92
C LYS A 346 -12.12 6.85 -1.08
N SER A 347 -11.46 7.84 -1.69
CA SER A 347 -11.13 9.11 -1.05
C SER A 347 -12.41 9.90 -0.75
N GLU A 348 -12.54 10.42 0.48
CA GLU A 348 -13.67 11.28 0.85
C GLU A 348 -13.61 12.62 0.11
N ASP A 349 -12.41 13.19 -0.05
CA ASP A 349 -12.22 14.50 -0.66
C ASP A 349 -12.43 14.47 -2.18
N THR A 350 -11.76 13.56 -2.87
CA THR A 350 -11.77 13.49 -4.35
C THR A 350 -12.79 12.52 -4.90
N GLY A 351 -13.23 11.53 -4.10
CA GLY A 351 -14.05 10.42 -4.59
C GLY A 351 -13.27 9.40 -5.42
N ILE A 352 -11.98 9.62 -5.70
CA ILE A 352 -11.12 8.65 -6.38
C ILE A 352 -11.07 7.37 -5.57
N ILE A 353 -11.12 6.24 -6.26
CA ILE A 353 -10.92 4.93 -5.67
C ILE A 353 -9.50 4.49 -5.99
N GLN A 354 -8.71 4.26 -4.96
CA GLN A 354 -7.31 3.88 -5.13
C GLN A 354 -7.01 2.58 -4.41
N ARG A 355 -6.19 1.75 -5.06
CA ARG A 355 -5.67 0.54 -4.47
C ARG A 355 -4.81 0.87 -3.25
N GLU A 356 -4.85 0.02 -2.27
CA GLU A 356 -4.10 0.12 -1.02
C GLU A 356 -2.60 0.36 -1.23
N ASN A 357 -2.03 -0.34 -2.20
CA ASN A 357 -0.71 -0.07 -2.72
C ASN A 357 -0.81 0.49 -4.13
N PRO A 358 -0.71 1.81 -4.31
CA PRO A 358 -0.75 2.43 -5.62
C PRO A 358 0.58 2.34 -6.39
N TYR A 359 1.56 1.61 -5.86
CA TYR A 359 2.81 1.39 -6.58
C TYR A 359 2.66 0.30 -7.63
N TYR A 360 3.09 0.61 -8.83
CA TYR A 360 3.21 -0.28 -9.95
C TYR A 360 4.67 -0.36 -10.40
N HIS A 361 5.25 -1.56 -10.37
CA HIS A 361 6.64 -1.74 -10.80
C HIS A 361 6.68 -1.86 -12.33
N PRO A 362 7.26 -0.90 -13.06
CA PRO A 362 7.25 -0.91 -14.52
C PRO A 362 7.92 -2.14 -15.13
N ASP A 363 8.93 -2.70 -14.46
CA ASP A 363 9.65 -3.90 -14.92
C ASP A 363 8.89 -5.22 -14.64
N GLN A 364 7.79 -5.19 -13.87
CA GLN A 364 6.91 -6.35 -13.64
C GLN A 364 5.76 -6.41 -14.65
N ARG A 365 5.63 -5.39 -15.49
CA ARG A 365 4.65 -5.39 -16.57
C ARG A 365 4.99 -6.53 -17.53
N LEU A 366 4.00 -7.36 -17.84
CA LEU A 366 4.11 -8.34 -18.90
C LEU A 366 4.56 -7.60 -20.16
N ASP A 367 5.52 -8.17 -20.91
CA ASP A 367 5.88 -7.64 -22.22
C ASP A 367 4.71 -7.86 -23.18
N ILE A 368 3.84 -6.87 -23.24
CA ILE A 368 2.66 -6.84 -24.13
C ILE A 368 2.96 -6.20 -25.47
N SER A 369 4.22 -5.84 -25.73
CA SER A 369 4.63 -5.18 -26.97
C SER A 369 4.21 -5.95 -28.22
N GLN A 370 4.27 -7.28 -28.20
CA GLN A 370 3.81 -8.12 -29.31
C GLN A 370 2.29 -8.06 -29.49
N VAL A 371 1.53 -8.01 -28.41
CA VAL A 371 0.06 -7.89 -28.43
C VAL A 371 -0.32 -6.53 -29.00
N TYR A 372 0.30 -5.46 -28.54
CA TYR A 372 0.09 -4.11 -29.06
C TYR A 372 0.47 -3.98 -30.55
N ALA A 373 1.58 -4.59 -30.95
CA ALA A 373 1.98 -4.58 -32.37
C ALA A 373 0.98 -5.34 -33.25
N ALA A 374 0.40 -6.44 -32.76
CA ALA A 374 -0.60 -7.21 -33.49
C ALA A 374 -1.94 -6.49 -33.60
N ASP A 375 -2.34 -5.72 -32.58
CA ASP A 375 -3.62 -5.00 -32.54
C ASP A 375 -3.52 -3.51 -32.90
N LYS A 376 -2.36 -3.07 -33.38
CA LYS A 376 -2.05 -1.67 -33.71
C LYS A 376 -3.16 -0.97 -34.51
N GLN A 377 -3.72 -1.64 -35.50
CA GLN A 377 -4.74 -1.07 -36.37
C GLN A 377 -6.02 -0.72 -35.62
N ASN A 378 -6.48 -1.60 -34.72
CA ASN A 378 -7.67 -1.36 -33.91
C ASN A 378 -7.44 -0.23 -32.90
N ILE A 379 -6.30 -0.26 -32.22
CA ILE A 379 -5.90 0.78 -31.27
C ILE A 379 -5.85 2.14 -31.99
N TRP A 380 -5.22 2.20 -33.16
CA TRP A 380 -5.13 3.43 -33.95
C TRP A 380 -6.51 3.98 -34.32
N VAL A 381 -7.36 3.13 -34.90
CA VAL A 381 -8.68 3.56 -35.40
C VAL A 381 -9.60 4.00 -34.25
N ASN A 382 -9.62 3.25 -33.15
CA ASN A 382 -10.60 3.48 -32.09
C ASN A 382 -10.17 4.57 -31.09
N ASN A 383 -8.89 4.66 -30.80
CA ASN A 383 -8.40 5.56 -29.75
C ASN A 383 -7.79 6.85 -30.31
N PHE A 384 -6.99 6.76 -31.38
CA PHE A 384 -6.15 7.87 -31.79
C PHE A 384 -6.67 8.66 -32.99
N THR A 385 -7.33 8.02 -33.95
CA THR A 385 -7.89 8.71 -35.12
C THR A 385 -8.84 9.86 -34.75
N PRO A 386 -9.76 9.71 -33.77
CA PRO A 386 -10.63 10.82 -33.34
C PRO A 386 -9.84 12.01 -32.78
N MET A 387 -8.79 11.75 -31.97
CA MET A 387 -7.93 12.80 -31.41
C MET A 387 -7.16 13.54 -32.50
N ILE A 388 -6.55 12.82 -33.43
CA ILE A 388 -5.81 13.41 -34.55
C ILE A 388 -6.70 14.30 -35.42
N LYS A 389 -7.95 13.86 -35.64
CA LYS A 389 -8.93 14.67 -36.37
C LYS A 389 -9.25 15.97 -35.64
N ASP A 390 -9.49 15.88 -34.33
CA ASP A 390 -9.77 17.04 -33.48
C ASP A 390 -8.60 18.04 -33.47
N TRP A 391 -7.36 17.56 -33.38
CA TRP A 391 -6.18 18.40 -33.43
C TRP A 391 -6.12 19.20 -34.74
N ARG A 392 -6.34 18.54 -35.88
CA ARG A 392 -6.33 19.19 -37.20
C ARG A 392 -7.41 20.26 -37.33
N GLU A 393 -8.59 19.97 -36.85
CA GLU A 393 -9.73 20.90 -36.92
C GLU A 393 -9.51 22.13 -36.03
N LYS A 394 -8.87 21.98 -34.88
CA LYS A 394 -8.70 23.05 -33.91
C LYS A 394 -7.41 23.83 -34.00
N LYS A 395 -6.33 23.19 -34.39
CA LYS A 395 -5.00 23.79 -34.39
C LYS A 395 -4.27 23.72 -35.76
N GLY A 396 -4.74 22.94 -36.70
CA GLY A 396 -4.08 22.74 -38.01
C GLY A 396 -2.98 21.67 -37.93
N SER A 397 -1.96 21.80 -38.83
CA SER A 397 -0.88 20.81 -38.97
C SER A 397 0.29 20.99 -37.99
N ASP A 398 0.47 22.21 -37.45
CA ASP A 398 1.66 22.59 -36.66
C ASP A 398 1.49 22.31 -35.17
N VAL A 399 0.71 21.27 -34.83
CA VAL A 399 0.43 20.87 -33.45
C VAL A 399 1.64 20.15 -32.87
N LYS A 400 2.13 20.65 -31.73
CA LYS A 400 3.18 20.00 -30.94
C LYS A 400 2.55 19.13 -29.85
N VAL A 401 2.83 17.83 -29.88
CA VAL A 401 2.16 16.82 -29.04
C VAL A 401 3.14 16.10 -28.13
N LEU A 402 2.71 15.80 -26.91
CA LEU A 402 3.38 14.87 -26.00
C LEU A 402 2.46 13.70 -25.68
N ASP A 403 2.93 12.48 -25.88
CA ASP A 403 2.28 11.24 -25.50
C ASP A 403 2.91 10.72 -24.21
N VAL A 404 2.20 10.81 -23.08
CA VAL A 404 2.68 10.37 -21.77
C VAL A 404 2.11 8.99 -21.47
N GLY A 405 2.99 8.04 -21.14
CA GLY A 405 2.65 6.62 -21.08
C GLY A 405 2.55 6.03 -22.50
N CYS A 406 3.44 6.46 -23.38
CA CYS A 406 3.38 6.11 -24.81
C CYS A 406 3.60 4.63 -25.12
N ASN A 407 3.93 3.81 -24.13
CA ASN A 407 4.27 2.40 -24.30
C ASN A 407 5.34 2.24 -25.41
N MET A 408 5.10 1.42 -26.42
CA MET A 408 6.01 1.26 -27.55
C MET A 408 5.87 2.35 -28.65
N GLY A 409 5.05 3.38 -28.44
CA GLY A 409 4.96 4.56 -29.31
C GLY A 409 4.09 4.40 -30.55
N ILE A 410 2.96 3.68 -30.46
CA ILE A 410 2.01 3.54 -31.59
C ILE A 410 1.45 4.89 -32.02
N LEU A 411 1.07 5.74 -31.05
CA LEU A 411 0.59 7.09 -31.34
C LEU A 411 1.70 7.95 -31.95
N VAL A 412 2.92 7.86 -31.39
CA VAL A 412 4.08 8.63 -31.87
C VAL A 412 4.40 8.28 -33.31
N GLU A 413 4.45 7.00 -33.66
CA GLU A 413 4.73 6.56 -35.03
C GLU A 413 3.62 6.99 -36.00
N GLY A 414 2.34 6.77 -35.61
CA GLY A 414 1.22 7.11 -36.48
C GLY A 414 1.06 8.62 -36.67
N ALA A 415 1.11 9.41 -35.59
CA ALA A 415 0.99 10.87 -35.68
C ALA A 415 2.17 11.53 -36.42
N ASN A 416 3.39 11.01 -36.24
CA ASN A 416 4.56 11.47 -36.98
C ASN A 416 4.42 11.20 -38.49
N ASN A 417 3.89 10.03 -38.88
CA ASN A 417 3.59 9.71 -40.26
C ASN A 417 2.53 10.64 -40.87
N GLU A 418 1.65 11.19 -40.05
CA GLU A 418 0.64 12.19 -40.43
C GLU A 418 1.20 13.64 -40.44
N GLY A 419 2.47 13.82 -40.05
CA GLY A 419 3.17 15.09 -40.07
C GLY A 419 3.09 15.93 -38.82
N PHE A 420 2.65 15.38 -37.67
CA PHE A 420 2.66 16.08 -36.38
C PHE A 420 4.05 16.08 -35.75
N ASP A 421 4.37 17.16 -35.02
CA ASP A 421 5.53 17.24 -34.13
C ASP A 421 5.17 16.56 -32.80
N ILE A 422 5.52 15.29 -32.65
CA ILE A 422 5.14 14.47 -31.49
C ILE A 422 6.36 13.79 -30.90
N ARG A 423 6.39 13.68 -29.55
CA ARG A 423 7.29 12.78 -28.82
C ARG A 423 6.51 11.94 -27.81
N GLY A 424 7.10 10.83 -27.38
CA GLY A 424 6.54 9.94 -26.39
C GLY A 424 7.49 9.70 -25.23
N ILE A 425 6.92 9.63 -24.03
CA ILE A 425 7.63 9.30 -22.80
C ILE A 425 6.92 8.15 -22.08
N ASP A 426 7.69 7.15 -21.61
CA ASP A 426 7.16 6.05 -20.81
C ASP A 426 8.20 5.63 -19.78
N ILE A 427 7.74 5.24 -18.59
CA ILE A 427 8.60 4.75 -17.51
C ILE A 427 9.15 3.34 -17.81
N ASN A 428 8.44 2.56 -18.65
CA ASN A 428 8.79 1.19 -18.98
C ASN A 428 9.91 1.12 -20.04
N LYS A 429 11.12 0.83 -19.59
CA LYS A 429 12.31 0.71 -20.45
C LYS A 429 12.18 -0.38 -21.52
N LEU A 430 11.46 -1.47 -21.23
CA LEU A 430 11.27 -2.57 -22.18
C LEU A 430 10.32 -2.17 -23.30
N SER A 431 9.23 -1.47 -22.99
CA SER A 431 8.31 -0.92 -23.99
C SER A 431 9.02 0.08 -24.92
N ILE A 432 9.77 1.02 -24.35
CA ILE A 432 10.53 1.99 -25.14
C ILE A 432 11.58 1.31 -26.03
N LYS A 433 12.30 0.31 -25.50
CA LYS A 433 13.24 -0.47 -26.30
C LYS A 433 12.54 -1.18 -27.46
N ALA A 434 11.44 -1.89 -27.19
CA ALA A 434 10.66 -2.57 -28.22
C ALA A 434 10.12 -1.58 -29.28
N GLY A 435 9.66 -0.40 -28.85
CA GLY A 435 9.21 0.66 -29.75
C GLY A 435 10.32 1.20 -30.67
N LYS A 436 11.51 1.44 -30.12
CA LYS A 436 12.67 1.86 -30.91
C LYS A 436 13.09 0.84 -31.97
N GLU A 437 12.97 -0.45 -31.64
CA GLU A 437 13.24 -1.55 -32.57
C GLU A 437 12.14 -1.68 -33.64
N ALA A 438 10.88 -1.56 -33.23
CA ALA A 438 9.72 -1.68 -34.13
C ALA A 438 9.57 -0.46 -35.08
N TRP A 439 9.90 0.75 -34.59
CA TRP A 439 9.69 2.02 -35.30
C TRP A 439 11.00 2.81 -35.45
N PRO A 440 12.01 2.36 -36.26
CA PRO A 440 13.31 2.99 -36.33
C PRO A 440 13.28 4.47 -36.77
N LYS A 441 12.27 4.86 -37.56
CA LYS A 441 12.11 6.25 -38.02
C LYS A 441 11.84 7.24 -36.90
N VAL A 442 11.08 6.82 -35.88
CA VAL A 442 10.68 7.64 -34.74
C VAL A 442 11.38 7.24 -33.44
N ALA A 443 12.38 6.35 -33.50
CA ALA A 443 13.11 5.88 -32.33
C ALA A 443 13.71 7.01 -31.49
N HIS A 444 14.11 8.11 -32.12
CA HIS A 444 14.66 9.30 -31.46
C HIS A 444 13.62 10.16 -30.75
N LEU A 445 12.32 9.91 -30.97
CA LEU A 445 11.18 10.60 -30.36
C LEU A 445 10.64 9.86 -29.15
N LEU A 446 11.15 8.64 -28.86
CA LEU A 446 10.72 7.81 -27.72
C LEU A 446 11.75 7.90 -26.61
N GLU A 447 11.31 8.27 -25.40
CA GLU A 447 12.16 8.47 -24.25
C GLU A 447 11.68 7.67 -23.04
N VAL A 448 12.64 7.22 -22.21
CA VAL A 448 12.33 6.63 -20.90
C VAL A 448 12.28 7.74 -19.87
N GLY A 449 11.17 7.87 -19.16
CA GLY A 449 11.03 8.86 -18.11
C GLY A 449 9.75 8.72 -17.30
N ASP A 450 9.76 9.28 -16.09
CA ASP A 450 8.61 9.32 -15.19
C ASP A 450 8.01 10.73 -15.18
N TYR A 451 6.85 10.86 -15.80
CA TYR A 451 6.15 12.16 -15.90
C TYR A 451 5.35 12.51 -14.62
N THR A 452 5.36 11.66 -13.60
CA THR A 452 4.86 12.01 -12.25
C THR A 452 5.87 12.83 -11.45
N GLN A 453 7.15 12.81 -11.87
CA GLN A 453 8.21 13.65 -11.29
C GLN A 453 8.12 15.10 -11.81
N PRO A 454 8.68 16.08 -11.08
CA PRO A 454 8.66 17.47 -11.51
C PRO A 454 9.23 17.65 -12.92
N GLN A 455 8.50 18.37 -13.76
CA GLN A 455 8.90 18.72 -15.13
C GLN A 455 9.23 20.22 -15.23
N ASP A 456 10.26 20.55 -16.04
CA ASP A 456 10.63 21.94 -16.29
C ASP A 456 9.80 22.60 -17.40
N GLU A 457 9.09 21.79 -18.19
CA GLU A 457 8.30 22.23 -19.33
C GLU A 457 7.08 23.04 -18.89
N GLU A 458 6.91 24.23 -19.46
CA GLU A 458 5.77 25.11 -19.18
C GLU A 458 5.28 25.75 -20.48
N GLY A 459 4.00 25.58 -20.81
CA GLY A 459 3.40 26.15 -22.00
C GLY A 459 4.04 25.70 -23.33
N VAL A 460 4.50 24.47 -23.41
CA VAL A 460 5.28 23.94 -24.56
C VAL A 460 4.40 23.25 -25.58
N TYR A 461 3.39 22.48 -25.13
CA TYR A 461 2.61 21.61 -25.99
C TYR A 461 1.25 22.17 -26.36
N ASP A 462 0.82 21.94 -27.59
CA ASP A 462 -0.53 22.21 -28.04
C ASP A 462 -1.50 21.10 -27.61
N ALA A 463 -0.98 19.87 -27.49
CA ALA A 463 -1.74 18.74 -26.97
C ALA A 463 -0.87 17.81 -26.12
N ILE A 464 -1.44 17.28 -25.04
CA ILE A 464 -0.85 16.18 -24.25
C ILE A 464 -1.85 15.05 -24.23
N VAL A 465 -1.38 13.82 -24.43
CA VAL A 465 -2.20 12.62 -24.39
C VAL A 465 -1.86 11.81 -23.15
N LEU A 466 -2.89 11.48 -22.37
CA LEU A 466 -2.84 10.63 -21.19
C LEU A 466 -3.78 9.43 -21.43
N SER A 467 -3.44 8.60 -22.42
CA SER A 467 -4.27 7.46 -22.80
C SER A 467 -3.99 6.27 -21.89
N ASP A 468 -4.97 5.91 -21.08
CA ASP A 468 -4.95 4.77 -20.15
C ASP A 468 -3.74 4.78 -19.20
N ILE A 469 -3.31 5.97 -18.78
CA ILE A 469 -2.16 6.12 -17.86
C ILE A 469 -2.57 6.55 -16.44
N LEU A 470 -3.61 7.39 -16.30
CA LEU A 470 -4.02 7.87 -14.97
C LEU A 470 -4.46 6.75 -14.03
N SER A 471 -4.98 5.66 -14.59
CA SER A 471 -5.35 4.47 -13.82
C SER A 471 -4.15 3.66 -13.34
N HIS A 472 -2.98 3.84 -13.93
CA HIS A 472 -1.78 3.03 -13.69
C HIS A 472 -0.72 3.71 -12.82
N VAL A 473 -0.93 4.96 -12.43
CA VAL A 473 0.06 5.72 -11.65
C VAL A 473 -0.35 5.89 -10.20
N GLY A 474 0.62 5.80 -9.30
CA GLY A 474 0.40 5.97 -7.87
C GLY A 474 0.09 7.41 -7.47
N ASN A 475 0.54 8.39 -8.24
CA ASN A 475 0.26 9.80 -8.04
C ASN A 475 -0.32 10.47 -9.30
N PRO A 476 -1.60 10.19 -9.61
CA PRO A 476 -2.24 10.71 -10.81
C PRO A 476 -2.37 12.24 -10.82
N LEU A 477 -2.46 12.87 -9.64
CA LEU A 477 -2.56 14.33 -9.55
C LEU A 477 -1.23 15.01 -9.92
N ALA A 478 -0.09 14.44 -9.53
CA ALA A 478 1.21 14.97 -9.96
C ALA A 478 1.37 14.89 -11.49
N LEU A 479 0.98 13.77 -12.08
CA LEU A 479 1.00 13.61 -13.54
C LEU A 479 0.09 14.63 -14.23
N LEU A 480 -1.14 14.80 -13.74
CA LEU A 480 -2.10 15.75 -14.30
C LEU A 480 -1.61 17.19 -14.18
N ARG A 481 -1.01 17.59 -13.05
CA ARG A 481 -0.41 18.93 -12.86
C ARG A 481 0.73 19.20 -13.82
N ASN A 482 1.62 18.22 -13.98
CA ASN A 482 2.70 18.35 -14.94
C ASN A 482 2.15 18.54 -16.36
N ALA A 483 1.11 17.82 -16.72
CA ALA A 483 0.44 18.00 -18.01
C ALA A 483 -0.21 19.40 -18.13
N VAL A 484 -0.94 19.86 -17.10
CA VAL A 484 -1.54 21.21 -17.07
C VAL A 484 -0.48 22.31 -17.17
N LYS A 485 0.65 22.15 -16.48
CA LYS A 485 1.78 23.10 -16.57
C LYS A 485 2.35 23.15 -17.98
N ALA A 486 2.52 21.98 -18.59
CA ALA A 486 3.23 21.84 -19.86
C ALA A 486 2.40 22.19 -21.10
N ILE A 487 1.05 22.16 -21.04
CA ILE A 487 0.22 22.63 -22.15
C ILE A 487 0.24 24.15 -22.27
N LYS A 488 0.07 24.67 -23.49
CA LYS A 488 -0.20 26.09 -23.76
C LYS A 488 -1.56 26.50 -23.19
N ASP A 489 -1.81 27.81 -23.04
CA ASP A 489 -3.07 28.30 -22.48
C ASP A 489 -4.28 27.94 -23.35
N ASP A 490 -4.10 27.80 -24.64
CA ASP A 490 -5.13 27.33 -25.58
C ASP A 490 -4.92 25.86 -26.01
N GLY A 491 -4.09 25.12 -25.25
CA GLY A 491 -3.79 23.71 -25.48
C GLY A 491 -4.84 22.76 -24.90
N PHE A 492 -4.70 21.47 -25.19
CA PHE A 492 -5.62 20.41 -24.77
C PHE A 492 -4.89 19.28 -24.07
N ILE A 493 -5.54 18.66 -23.08
CA ILE A 493 -5.14 17.35 -22.55
C ILE A 493 -6.24 16.34 -22.90
N TYR A 494 -5.86 15.28 -23.60
CA TYR A 494 -6.76 14.16 -23.88
C TYR A 494 -6.52 13.05 -22.88
N ILE A 495 -7.59 12.65 -22.19
CA ILE A 495 -7.56 11.62 -21.17
C ILE A 495 -8.51 10.51 -21.57
N ASN A 496 -8.00 9.29 -21.59
CA ASN A 496 -8.80 8.08 -21.77
C ASN A 496 -8.58 7.22 -20.52
N ILE A 497 -9.63 6.94 -19.78
CA ILE A 497 -9.57 6.17 -18.53
C ILE A 497 -10.80 5.30 -18.34
N VAL A 498 -10.66 4.20 -17.61
CA VAL A 498 -11.77 3.32 -17.23
C VAL A 498 -12.77 4.07 -16.35
N ASN A 499 -14.06 3.83 -16.60
CA ASN A 499 -15.19 4.42 -15.88
C ASN A 499 -15.76 3.45 -14.85
N PHE A 500 -15.28 3.52 -13.61
CA PHE A 500 -15.82 2.71 -12.50
C PHE A 500 -17.26 3.09 -12.13
N GLY A 501 -17.78 4.20 -12.65
CA GLY A 501 -19.17 4.63 -12.50
C GLY A 501 -20.14 3.95 -13.44
N CYS A 502 -19.69 3.18 -14.44
CA CYS A 502 -20.56 2.49 -15.37
C CYS A 502 -21.37 1.37 -14.70
N LYS A 503 -22.47 0.97 -15.34
CA LYS A 503 -23.35 -0.05 -14.79
C LYS A 503 -22.65 -1.39 -14.59
N LYS A 504 -21.89 -1.84 -15.58
CA LYS A 504 -21.17 -3.12 -15.51
C LYS A 504 -20.16 -3.13 -14.35
N ALA A 505 -19.42 -2.03 -14.13
CA ALA A 505 -18.51 -1.91 -13.00
C ALA A 505 -19.24 -2.00 -11.65
N LYS A 506 -20.42 -1.36 -11.52
CA LYS A 506 -21.26 -1.43 -10.31
C LYS A 506 -21.83 -2.82 -10.05
N ASP A 507 -22.18 -3.55 -11.10
CA ASP A 507 -22.78 -4.89 -11.00
C ASP A 507 -21.71 -5.97 -10.73
N GLU A 508 -20.55 -5.88 -11.36
CA GLU A 508 -19.49 -6.88 -11.32
C GLU A 508 -18.40 -6.59 -10.27
N LEU A 509 -18.23 -5.30 -9.89
CA LEU A 509 -17.22 -4.83 -8.94
C LEU A 509 -15.82 -5.36 -9.30
N HIS A 510 -15.26 -6.19 -8.42
CA HIS A 510 -13.93 -6.77 -8.58
C HIS A 510 -13.81 -7.76 -9.77
N ARG A 511 -14.91 -8.22 -10.33
CA ARG A 511 -14.93 -9.12 -11.50
C ARG A 511 -15.00 -8.37 -12.82
N TRP A 512 -15.19 -7.05 -12.76
CA TRP A 512 -15.22 -6.23 -13.96
C TRP A 512 -13.83 -6.15 -14.60
N ASP A 513 -13.75 -6.45 -15.90
CA ASP A 513 -12.50 -6.45 -16.65
C ASP A 513 -11.76 -5.10 -16.61
N GLY A 514 -12.50 -3.98 -16.45
CA GLY A 514 -11.93 -2.64 -16.31
C GLY A 514 -11.13 -2.39 -15.04
N VAL A 515 -11.20 -3.28 -14.02
CA VAL A 515 -10.27 -3.22 -12.89
C VAL A 515 -8.88 -3.70 -13.32
N GLY A 516 -8.82 -4.50 -14.39
CA GLY A 516 -7.60 -5.13 -14.84
C GLY A 516 -7.02 -6.12 -13.82
N VAL A 517 -6.18 -7.01 -14.23
CA VAL A 517 -5.51 -7.98 -13.34
C VAL A 517 -4.39 -7.26 -12.56
N GLY A 518 -4.77 -6.35 -11.64
CA GLY A 518 -3.83 -5.58 -10.82
C GLY A 518 -3.14 -4.41 -11.54
N GLU A 519 -3.51 -4.10 -12.77
CA GLU A 519 -2.91 -3.02 -13.55
C GLU A 519 -3.52 -1.65 -13.20
N ASN A 520 -4.83 -1.58 -13.01
CA ASN A 520 -5.50 -0.35 -12.59
C ASN A 520 -5.40 -0.16 -11.08
N ILE A 521 -4.56 0.75 -10.65
CA ILE A 521 -4.33 1.09 -9.25
C ILE A 521 -5.15 2.28 -8.78
N THR A 522 -5.68 3.06 -9.72
CA THR A 522 -6.56 4.20 -9.48
C THR A 522 -7.77 4.11 -10.40
N LEU A 523 -8.96 4.19 -9.81
CA LEU A 523 -10.22 4.09 -10.55
C LEU A 523 -11.00 5.40 -10.40
N TYR A 524 -11.65 5.80 -11.48
CA TYR A 524 -12.43 7.03 -11.56
C TYR A 524 -13.86 6.73 -11.93
N ASP A 525 -14.76 7.51 -11.39
CA ASP A 525 -16.09 7.76 -11.94
C ASP A 525 -16.19 9.22 -12.39
N ARG A 526 -17.25 9.60 -13.07
CA ARG A 526 -17.44 10.98 -13.56
C ARG A 526 -17.44 12.01 -12.43
N ASP A 527 -18.01 11.65 -11.28
CA ASP A 527 -18.07 12.55 -10.12
C ASP A 527 -16.69 12.79 -9.50
N SER A 528 -15.88 11.74 -9.38
CA SER A 528 -14.52 11.85 -8.87
C SER A 528 -13.61 12.61 -9.84
N PHE A 529 -13.76 12.39 -11.14
CA PHE A 529 -13.00 13.16 -12.12
C PHE A 529 -13.41 14.64 -12.13
N ALA A 530 -14.71 14.95 -12.00
CA ALA A 530 -15.18 16.33 -11.89
C ALA A 530 -14.55 17.08 -10.72
N LYS A 531 -14.45 16.45 -9.55
CA LYS A 531 -13.77 17.02 -8.37
C LYS A 531 -12.28 17.25 -8.63
N VAL A 532 -11.59 16.28 -9.25
CA VAL A 532 -10.18 16.42 -9.64
C VAL A 532 -9.98 17.57 -10.61
N ALA A 533 -10.81 17.67 -11.62
CA ALA A 533 -10.77 18.75 -12.60
C ALA A 533 -10.96 20.11 -11.94
N ASP A 534 -11.90 20.23 -11.00
CA ASP A 534 -12.12 21.45 -10.23
C ASP A 534 -10.90 21.83 -9.37
N MET A 535 -10.30 20.85 -8.69
CA MET A 535 -9.10 21.07 -7.86
C MET A 535 -7.89 21.51 -8.67
N GLU A 536 -7.74 20.99 -9.89
CA GLU A 536 -6.59 21.27 -10.76
C GLU A 536 -6.84 22.43 -11.74
N GLY A 537 -7.97 23.12 -11.63
CA GLY A 537 -8.30 24.26 -12.49
C GLY A 537 -8.48 23.86 -13.95
N ILE A 538 -9.15 22.77 -14.22
CA ILE A 538 -9.38 22.21 -15.53
C ILE A 538 -10.86 22.28 -15.87
N ASP A 539 -11.18 22.72 -17.08
CA ASP A 539 -12.47 22.52 -17.71
C ASP A 539 -12.38 21.32 -18.66
N TYR A 540 -13.40 20.50 -18.75
CA TYR A 540 -13.38 19.32 -19.58
C TYR A 540 -14.72 19.04 -20.28
N GLU A 541 -14.64 18.32 -21.39
CA GLU A 541 -15.75 17.76 -22.14
C GLU A 541 -15.57 16.25 -22.21
N ASP A 542 -16.60 15.49 -21.80
CA ASP A 542 -16.62 14.02 -21.91
C ASP A 542 -17.35 13.64 -23.21
N TYR A 543 -16.68 12.95 -24.10
CA TYR A 543 -17.26 12.49 -25.37
C TYR A 543 -18.07 11.20 -25.26
N ARG A 544 -18.02 10.55 -24.09
CA ARG A 544 -18.79 9.33 -23.78
C ARG A 544 -19.59 9.54 -22.51
N THR A 545 -20.86 9.81 -22.65
CA THR A 545 -21.74 10.20 -21.52
C THR A 545 -22.78 9.16 -21.16
N ASP A 546 -22.83 8.01 -21.86
CA ASP A 546 -23.77 6.93 -21.55
C ASP A 546 -23.37 6.24 -20.23
N GLU A 547 -24.37 5.81 -19.45
CA GLU A 547 -24.15 5.05 -18.20
C GLU A 547 -23.53 3.67 -18.44
N GLU A 548 -23.67 3.13 -19.65
CA GLU A 548 -23.07 1.85 -20.07
C GLU A 548 -21.60 2.02 -20.52
N ASP A 549 -21.12 3.25 -20.76
CA ASP A 549 -19.75 3.48 -21.22
C ASP A 549 -18.72 3.07 -20.16
N GLU A 550 -17.96 2.00 -20.45
CA GLU A 550 -16.90 1.48 -19.59
C GLU A 550 -15.63 2.36 -19.58
N MET A 551 -15.56 3.33 -20.47
CA MET A 551 -14.45 4.28 -20.58
C MET A 551 -14.95 5.71 -20.59
N MET A 552 -14.19 6.62 -19.99
CA MET A 552 -14.34 8.07 -20.17
C MET A 552 -13.33 8.55 -21.22
N PHE A 553 -13.77 9.42 -22.13
CA PHE A 553 -12.95 10.10 -23.11
C PHE A 553 -13.06 11.60 -22.91
N LEU A 554 -12.05 12.16 -22.31
CA LEU A 554 -12.09 13.53 -21.82
C LEU A 554 -11.14 14.42 -22.61
N ARG A 555 -11.62 15.57 -23.02
CA ARG A 555 -10.81 16.66 -23.58
C ARG A 555 -10.79 17.80 -22.57
N CYS A 556 -9.64 18.06 -22.02
CA CYS A 556 -9.43 19.04 -20.96
C CYS A 556 -8.71 20.29 -21.47
N THR A 557 -9.01 21.44 -20.87
CA THR A 557 -8.35 22.73 -21.10
C THR A 557 -8.06 23.40 -19.78
N LYS A 558 -7.09 24.32 -19.73
CA LYS A 558 -6.91 25.17 -18.56
C LYS A 558 -8.17 26.01 -18.33
N ARG A 559 -8.59 26.13 -17.07
CA ARG A 559 -9.64 27.08 -16.71
C ARG A 559 -9.08 28.47 -16.79
N GLY A 560 -9.73 29.34 -17.52
CA GLY A 560 -9.32 30.73 -17.74
C GLY A 560 -9.45 31.64 -16.52
#